data_2192773839d1bf09fe8c8a0492b230b7
#
_entry.id   2192773839d1bf09fe8c8a0492b230b7
#
_cell.length_a   1.000
_cell.length_b   1.000
_cell.length_c   1.000
_cell.angle_alpha   90.00
_cell.angle_beta   90.00
_cell.angle_gamma   90.00
#
_symmetry.space_group_name_H-M   'P 1'
#
loop_
_entity.id
_entity.type
_entity.pdbx_description
1 polymer ?
#
loop_
_entity_poly.entity_id
_entity_poly.type
_entity_poly.pdbx_seq_one_letter_code
_entity_poly.pdbx_strand_id
1 'polypeptide(L)'
;MKRIIFYLAGMLFTVSCFADGTAPVEPWYRNGFQSGVGVSVTGGLNIFAGYHNPELSSPWLRYFGARIGLATTDPLKSAIDSMIERYMQDGRDVGDGVKIDEGKLDAWHGNVLVDYYPFRGSWRLTGGYVWGAMSLDSKIFGSIDEAPAQRFYFYLAGDHYYYNGNNFSGSAKIDWKYYGPYLGSGFDFDIFCGFSFFIDAGVVFTNRPARMVLEIPHEQLYIYNKETSSWGPVTIAALDRDVAAAEHDANRKLSDWRLYPMVKLGFAYRF
;
A
#
# COMPACT_ATOMS: atom_id res chain seq x y z
N MET A 1 9.08 21.32 12.47
CA MET A 1 7.68 20.89 12.39
C MET A 1 7.41 19.42 12.75
N LYS A 2 8.40 18.49 12.68
CA LYS A 2 8.21 17.05 13.01
C LYS A 2 7.97 16.71 14.50
N ARG A 3 8.26 17.62 15.45
CA ARG A 3 8.08 17.37 16.89
C ARG A 3 6.69 17.76 17.44
N ILE A 4 5.91 18.56 16.71
CA ILE A 4 4.62 19.08 17.18
C ILE A 4 3.49 18.05 17.06
N ILE A 5 3.54 17.15 16.07
CA ILE A 5 2.49 16.14 15.83
C ILE A 5 2.50 15.06 16.91
N PHE A 6 3.68 14.67 17.42
CA PHE A 6 3.78 13.69 18.51
C PHE A 6 3.29 14.24 19.87
N TYR A 7 3.44 15.54 20.11
CA TYR A 7 2.94 16.17 21.34
C TYR A 7 1.42 16.37 21.33
N LEU A 8 0.81 16.61 20.16
CA LEU A 8 -0.66 16.70 20.06
C LEU A 8 -1.34 15.33 20.25
N ALA A 9 -0.77 14.26 19.73
CA ALA A 9 -1.25 12.90 20.01
C ALA A 9 -1.08 12.54 21.50
N GLY A 10 0.05 12.90 22.12
CA GLY A 10 0.31 12.65 23.54
C GLY A 10 -0.55 13.47 24.51
N MET A 11 -0.91 14.70 24.17
CA MET A 11 -1.76 15.55 25.03
C MET A 11 -3.24 15.14 25.04
N LEU A 12 -3.74 14.53 23.97
CA LEU A 12 -5.10 13.97 23.94
C LEU A 12 -5.22 12.70 24.81
N PHE A 13 -4.11 12.07 25.16
CA PHE A 13 -4.09 10.79 25.88
C PHE A 13 -4.05 10.91 27.41
N THR A 14 -3.79 12.06 27.99
CA THR A 14 -3.51 12.17 29.44
C THR A 14 -4.63 12.70 30.31
N VAL A 15 -5.83 13.01 29.80
CA VAL A 15 -6.80 13.81 30.55
C VAL A 15 -7.90 13.03 31.29
N SER A 16 -8.09 11.72 31.13
CA SER A 16 -9.36 11.17 31.58
C SER A 16 -9.40 9.90 32.44
N CYS A 17 -8.28 9.36 32.88
CA CYS A 17 -8.31 8.17 33.75
C CYS A 17 -8.15 8.45 35.26
N PHE A 18 -8.10 9.71 35.69
CA PHE A 18 -7.99 10.09 37.11
C PHE A 18 -9.18 10.97 37.53
N ALA A 19 -10.39 10.43 37.49
CA ALA A 19 -11.52 11.03 38.20
C ALA A 19 -11.81 10.17 39.42
N ASP A 20 -11.42 10.69 40.55
CA ASP A 20 -11.70 10.18 41.90
C ASP A 20 -13.21 10.07 42.15
N GLY A 21 -13.60 8.99 42.82
CA GLY A 21 -14.98 8.59 42.97
C GLY A 21 -15.88 9.54 43.74
N THR A 22 -16.71 10.28 43.04
CA THR A 22 -18.00 10.77 43.59
C THR A 22 -18.93 11.14 42.45
N ALA A 23 -20.03 10.43 42.33
CA ALA A 23 -21.16 10.49 41.40
C ALA A 23 -20.97 9.68 40.08
N PRO A 24 -22.01 9.00 39.60
CA PRO A 24 -21.98 8.42 38.29
C PRO A 24 -22.08 9.53 37.25
N VAL A 25 -20.94 10.16 36.95
CA VAL A 25 -20.80 10.95 35.74
C VAL A 25 -21.07 9.96 34.61
N GLU A 26 -22.17 10.15 33.88
CA GLU A 26 -22.37 9.38 32.64
C GLU A 26 -21.07 9.46 31.85
N PRO A 27 -20.50 8.30 31.48
CA PRO A 27 -19.20 8.31 30.83
C PRO A 27 -19.31 9.16 29.58
N TRP A 28 -18.59 10.28 29.52
CA TRP A 28 -18.55 11.25 28.41
C TRP A 28 -18.21 10.61 27.06
N TYR A 29 -17.60 9.41 27.05
CA TYR A 29 -17.35 8.58 25.86
C TYR A 29 -18.63 7.97 25.22
N ARG A 30 -19.83 8.23 25.77
CA ARG A 30 -21.11 7.80 25.19
C ARG A 30 -21.66 8.71 24.13
N ASN A 31 -21.01 9.85 23.84
CA ASN A 31 -21.46 10.78 22.80
C ASN A 31 -21.39 10.20 21.37
N GLY A 32 -20.69 9.07 21.18
CA GLY A 32 -20.62 8.37 19.91
C GLY A 32 -19.56 8.87 18.95
N PHE A 33 -18.90 9.99 19.20
CA PHE A 33 -17.74 10.42 18.43
C PHE A 33 -16.54 9.54 18.73
N GLN A 34 -15.78 9.22 17.68
CA GLN A 34 -14.57 8.41 17.80
C GLN A 34 -13.48 8.92 16.89
N SER A 35 -12.24 8.74 17.31
CA SER A 35 -11.07 8.95 16.48
C SER A 35 -10.13 7.77 16.65
N GLY A 36 -9.36 7.46 15.62
CA GLY A 36 -8.43 6.35 15.70
C GLY A 36 -7.18 6.57 14.86
N VAL A 37 -6.15 5.83 15.26
CA VAL A 37 -4.87 5.75 14.58
C VAL A 37 -4.48 4.29 14.42
N GLY A 38 -3.93 3.94 13.29
CA GLY A 38 -3.54 2.56 13.02
C GLY A 38 -2.60 2.48 11.83
N VAL A 39 -2.33 1.26 11.41
CA VAL A 39 -1.56 0.97 10.21
C VAL A 39 -2.42 0.25 9.20
N SER A 40 -2.25 0.61 7.95
CA SER A 40 -2.80 -0.08 6.78
C SER A 40 -1.66 -0.79 6.07
N VAL A 41 -1.83 -2.06 5.76
CA VAL A 41 -0.80 -2.84 5.04
C VAL A 41 -0.45 -2.22 3.69
N THR A 42 -1.43 -1.61 3.03
CA THR A 42 -1.29 -1.02 1.69
C THR A 42 -1.25 0.50 1.67
N GLY A 43 -1.40 1.17 2.82
CA GLY A 43 -1.50 2.62 2.90
C GLY A 43 -0.67 3.29 4.00
N GLY A 44 0.08 2.51 4.79
CA GLY A 44 0.92 3.04 5.87
C GLY A 44 0.14 3.50 7.10
N LEU A 45 0.50 4.65 7.66
CA LEU A 45 -0.18 5.23 8.82
C LEU A 45 -1.60 5.67 8.44
N ASN A 46 -2.59 5.18 9.17
CA ASN A 46 -4.01 5.51 8.98
C ASN A 46 -4.53 6.28 10.18
N ILE A 47 -5.25 7.37 9.92
CA ILE A 47 -5.99 8.13 10.92
C ILE A 47 -7.45 8.27 10.47
N PHE A 48 -8.38 8.24 11.41
CA PHE A 48 -9.79 8.47 11.10
C PHE A 48 -10.52 9.22 12.22
N ALA A 49 -11.61 9.83 11.85
CA ALA A 49 -12.63 10.34 12.75
C ALA A 49 -13.99 9.76 12.35
N GLY A 50 -14.85 9.51 13.30
CA GLY A 50 -16.15 8.90 13.01
C GLY A 50 -17.17 9.13 14.12
N TYR A 51 -18.36 8.63 13.85
CA TYR A 51 -19.49 8.66 14.77
C TYR A 51 -20.23 7.34 14.75
N HIS A 52 -20.46 6.75 15.92
CA HIS A 52 -21.35 5.61 16.12
C HIS A 52 -21.88 5.65 17.54
N ASN A 53 -23.19 5.79 17.69
CA ASN A 53 -23.85 5.77 19.00
C ASN A 53 -24.94 4.69 19.05
N PRO A 54 -24.70 3.56 19.75
CA PRO A 54 -25.67 2.47 19.88
C PRO A 54 -26.87 2.80 20.78
N GLU A 55 -26.80 3.91 21.56
CA GLU A 55 -27.85 4.33 22.47
C GLU A 55 -28.81 5.38 21.88
N LEU A 56 -28.62 5.71 20.57
CA LEU A 56 -29.54 6.61 19.89
C LEU A 56 -30.99 6.13 20.01
N SER A 57 -31.89 7.07 20.28
CA SER A 57 -33.33 6.82 20.38
C SER A 57 -33.93 6.35 19.04
N SER A 58 -33.31 6.68 17.93
CA SER A 58 -33.70 6.19 16.60
C SER A 58 -33.42 4.70 16.45
N PRO A 59 -34.44 3.86 16.19
CA PRO A 59 -34.27 2.42 16.09
C PRO A 59 -33.37 1.97 14.92
N TRP A 60 -33.20 2.83 13.91
CA TRP A 60 -32.38 2.53 12.74
C TRP A 60 -30.95 3.08 12.86
N LEU A 61 -30.79 4.33 13.31
CA LEU A 61 -29.48 5.00 13.32
C LEU A 61 -28.50 4.37 14.32
N ARG A 62 -28.99 3.73 15.36
CA ARG A 62 -28.14 3.02 16.35
C ARG A 62 -27.35 1.82 15.79
N TYR A 63 -27.71 1.33 14.60
CA TYR A 63 -26.98 0.27 13.92
C TYR A 63 -25.94 0.80 12.94
N PHE A 64 -25.91 2.11 12.72
CA PHE A 64 -25.05 2.70 11.72
C PHE A 64 -24.02 3.63 12.36
N GLY A 65 -22.82 3.59 11.81
CA GLY A 65 -21.76 4.54 12.06
C GLY A 65 -21.26 5.15 10.75
N ALA A 66 -20.52 6.23 10.85
CA ALA A 66 -19.85 6.84 9.70
C ALA A 66 -18.42 7.19 10.09
N ARG A 67 -17.49 7.01 9.15
CA ARG A 67 -16.07 7.32 9.35
C ARG A 67 -15.53 8.05 8.12
N ILE A 68 -14.64 9.02 8.38
CA ILE A 68 -13.78 9.62 7.37
C ILE A 68 -12.33 9.38 7.78
N GLY A 69 -11.49 9.01 6.86
CA GLY A 69 -10.11 8.67 7.17
C GLY A 69 -9.13 9.02 6.07
N LEU A 70 -7.88 9.10 6.48
CA LEU A 70 -6.73 9.29 5.60
C LEU A 70 -5.63 8.31 6.00
N ALA A 71 -4.91 7.81 5.02
CA ALA A 71 -3.72 7.01 5.25
C ALA A 71 -2.59 7.44 4.31
N THR A 72 -1.34 7.34 4.79
CA THR A 72 -0.15 7.64 4.00
C THR A 72 1.04 6.84 4.50
N THR A 73 1.92 6.46 3.57
CA THR A 73 3.20 5.82 3.91
C THR A 73 4.27 6.80 4.39
N ASP A 74 4.10 8.10 4.15
CA ASP A 74 5.13 9.12 4.44
C ASP A 74 5.76 9.03 5.85
N PRO A 75 4.99 8.92 6.95
CA PRO A 75 5.57 8.84 8.29
C PRO A 75 6.33 7.55 8.57
N LEU A 76 6.03 6.48 7.85
CA LEU A 76 6.60 5.14 8.02
C LEU A 76 7.58 4.78 6.89
N LYS A 77 7.86 5.70 5.97
CA LYS A 77 8.62 5.45 4.74
C LYS A 77 9.96 4.76 5.03
N SER A 78 10.75 5.28 5.96
CA SER A 78 12.04 4.68 6.32
C SER A 78 11.93 3.27 6.90
N ALA A 79 10.86 2.98 7.65
CA ALA A 79 10.62 1.65 8.20
C ALA A 79 10.15 0.67 7.11
N ILE A 80 9.26 1.13 6.22
CA ILE A 80 8.76 0.33 5.09
C ILE A 80 9.90 0.02 4.12
N ASP A 81 10.68 1.03 3.72
CA ASP A 81 11.84 0.87 2.83
C ASP A 81 12.85 -0.13 3.45
N SER A 82 13.17 0.00 4.75
CA SER A 82 14.05 -0.96 5.46
C SER A 82 13.49 -2.39 5.52
N MET A 83 12.17 -2.55 5.60
CA MET A 83 11.54 -3.88 5.56
C MET A 83 11.62 -4.48 4.16
N ILE A 84 11.36 -3.67 3.13
CA ILE A 84 11.47 -4.09 1.73
C ILE A 84 12.92 -4.47 1.41
N GLU A 85 13.87 -3.63 1.79
CA GLU A 85 15.31 -3.90 1.61
C GLU A 85 15.72 -5.21 2.28
N ARG A 86 15.31 -5.46 3.55
CA ARG A 86 15.61 -6.74 4.22
C ARG A 86 14.99 -7.95 3.52
N TYR A 87 13.77 -7.79 3.01
CA TYR A 87 13.10 -8.88 2.31
C TYR A 87 13.71 -9.16 0.94
N MET A 88 14.37 -8.14 0.36
CA MET A 88 14.99 -8.17 -0.96
C MET A 88 16.51 -8.39 -0.90
N GLN A 89 17.12 -8.42 0.30
CA GLN A 89 18.58 -8.39 0.53
C GLN A 89 19.37 -9.48 -0.19
N ASP A 90 18.71 -10.58 -0.61
CA ASP A 90 19.30 -11.66 -1.41
C ASP A 90 18.97 -11.54 -2.92
N GLY A 91 18.40 -10.40 -3.37
CA GLY A 91 17.92 -10.19 -4.74
C GLY A 91 16.94 -11.27 -5.15
N ARG A 92 15.63 -11.03 -5.09
CA ARG A 92 14.67 -12.02 -5.56
C ARG A 92 14.78 -12.18 -7.06
N ASP A 93 15.14 -13.38 -7.47
CA ASP A 93 15.05 -13.79 -8.86
C ASP A 93 13.57 -13.83 -9.27
N VAL A 94 13.19 -12.94 -10.19
CA VAL A 94 11.84 -12.91 -10.75
C VAL A 94 11.73 -13.70 -12.06
N GLY A 95 12.76 -14.44 -12.38
CA GLY A 95 12.89 -15.21 -13.63
C GLY A 95 13.69 -14.44 -14.69
N ASP A 96 14.10 -15.19 -15.72
CA ASP A 96 14.83 -14.67 -16.88
C ASP A 96 16.14 -13.92 -16.53
N GLY A 97 16.76 -14.21 -15.37
CA GLY A 97 18.00 -13.60 -14.92
C GLY A 97 17.86 -12.21 -14.30
N VAL A 98 16.64 -11.78 -14.04
CA VAL A 98 16.32 -10.46 -13.44
C VAL A 98 16.20 -10.58 -11.93
N LYS A 99 16.95 -9.75 -11.21
CA LYS A 99 16.80 -9.57 -9.75
C LYS A 99 16.27 -8.20 -9.43
N ILE A 100 15.36 -8.13 -8.46
CA ILE A 100 14.86 -6.89 -7.89
C ILE A 100 15.54 -6.71 -6.54
N ASP A 101 16.23 -5.58 -6.34
CA ASP A 101 17.02 -5.34 -5.13
C ASP A 101 16.41 -4.23 -4.25
N GLU A 102 16.02 -3.11 -4.82
CA GLU A 102 15.46 -2.00 -4.07
C GLU A 102 13.98 -1.80 -4.43
N GLY A 103 13.14 -1.62 -3.42
CA GLY A 103 11.76 -1.24 -3.60
C GLY A 103 11.38 -0.04 -2.73
N LYS A 104 10.76 0.97 -3.30
CA LYS A 104 10.21 2.14 -2.59
C LYS A 104 8.71 2.17 -2.78
N LEU A 105 7.99 2.09 -1.68
CA LEU A 105 6.53 2.17 -1.67
C LEU A 105 6.07 3.56 -1.22
N ASP A 106 5.36 4.24 -2.09
CA ASP A 106 4.69 5.51 -1.79
C ASP A 106 3.19 5.31 -2.00
N ALA A 107 2.40 5.49 -0.95
CA ALA A 107 0.96 5.31 -1.03
C ALA A 107 0.23 6.28 -0.11
N TRP A 108 -0.93 6.73 -0.58
CA TRP A 108 -1.88 7.46 0.22
C TRP A 108 -3.30 7.13 -0.20
N HIS A 109 -4.24 7.20 0.73
CA HIS A 109 -5.65 7.14 0.39
C HIS A 109 -6.53 7.91 1.37
N GLY A 110 -7.64 8.43 0.85
CA GLY A 110 -8.75 8.97 1.61
C GLY A 110 -9.95 8.03 1.51
N ASN A 111 -10.81 8.06 2.54
CA ASN A 111 -12.02 7.25 2.55
C ASN A 111 -13.17 7.94 3.28
N VAL A 112 -14.40 7.64 2.85
CA VAL A 112 -15.64 7.91 3.56
C VAL A 112 -16.38 6.60 3.65
N LEU A 113 -16.64 6.15 4.88
CA LEU A 113 -17.16 4.83 5.16
C LEU A 113 -18.43 4.92 6.02
N VAL A 114 -19.33 4.00 5.80
CA VAL A 114 -20.51 3.73 6.62
C VAL A 114 -20.37 2.33 7.20
N ASP A 115 -20.49 2.23 8.49
CA ASP A 115 -20.43 0.97 9.24
C ASP A 115 -21.84 0.53 9.63
N TYR A 116 -22.13 -0.75 9.45
CA TYR A 116 -23.36 -1.38 9.90
C TYR A 116 -23.04 -2.44 10.95
N TYR A 117 -23.63 -2.31 12.12
CA TYR A 117 -23.45 -3.20 13.28
C TYR A 117 -24.71 -4.08 13.49
N PRO A 118 -24.84 -5.20 12.77
CA PRO A 118 -26.06 -6.01 12.78
C PRO A 118 -26.42 -6.57 14.15
N PHE A 119 -25.43 -6.87 14.98
CA PHE A 119 -25.60 -7.46 16.31
C PHE A 119 -25.35 -6.48 17.47
N ARG A 120 -25.12 -5.17 17.16
CA ARG A 120 -24.76 -4.14 18.15
C ARG A 120 -23.52 -4.49 19.01
N GLY A 121 -22.71 -5.42 18.54
CA GLY A 121 -21.47 -5.87 19.16
C GLY A 121 -20.24 -5.33 18.42
N SER A 122 -19.15 -6.03 18.62
CA SER A 122 -17.83 -5.65 18.06
C SER A 122 -17.73 -5.81 16.54
N TRP A 123 -18.56 -6.65 15.93
CA TRP A 123 -18.51 -6.92 14.50
C TRP A 123 -19.30 -5.91 13.69
N ARG A 124 -18.69 -5.46 12.59
CA ARG A 124 -19.36 -4.56 11.65
C ARG A 124 -19.11 -4.96 10.18
N LEU A 125 -20.05 -4.61 9.34
CA LEU A 125 -19.90 -4.55 7.90
C LEU A 125 -19.67 -3.09 7.51
N THR A 126 -18.74 -2.86 6.60
CA THR A 126 -18.34 -1.52 6.19
C THR A 126 -18.51 -1.37 4.69
N GLY A 127 -19.24 -0.35 4.29
CA GLY A 127 -19.36 0.07 2.89
C GLY A 127 -18.97 1.53 2.74
N GLY A 128 -18.56 1.94 1.55
CA GLY A 128 -18.23 3.35 1.33
C GLY A 128 -17.47 3.61 0.05
N TYR A 129 -16.68 4.66 0.07
CA TYR A 129 -15.90 5.10 -1.08
C TYR A 129 -14.47 5.42 -0.66
N VAL A 130 -13.52 4.96 -1.47
CA VAL A 130 -12.09 5.14 -1.25
C VAL A 130 -11.47 5.72 -2.52
N TRP A 131 -10.50 6.61 -2.35
CA TRP A 131 -9.70 7.17 -3.43
C TRP A 131 -8.25 7.29 -2.97
N GLY A 132 -7.29 7.11 -3.88
CA GLY A 132 -5.89 7.17 -3.52
C GLY A 132 -4.94 6.91 -4.68
N ALA A 133 -3.68 6.86 -4.34
CA ALA A 133 -2.61 6.50 -5.24
C ALA A 133 -1.58 5.63 -4.53
N MET A 134 -0.97 4.73 -5.28
CA MET A 134 0.15 3.91 -4.87
C MET A 134 1.18 3.94 -5.98
N SER A 135 2.44 4.14 -5.64
CA SER A 135 3.58 4.01 -6.53
C SER A 135 4.58 3.06 -5.90
N LEU A 136 4.99 2.06 -6.66
CA LEU A 136 6.06 1.15 -6.29
C LEU A 136 7.19 1.33 -7.30
N ASP A 137 8.30 1.89 -6.84
CA ASP A 137 9.52 2.04 -7.61
C ASP A 137 10.49 0.94 -7.22
N SER A 138 10.93 0.15 -8.18
CA SER A 138 11.88 -0.95 -7.97
C SER A 138 13.07 -0.79 -8.90
N LYS A 139 14.27 -1.00 -8.38
CA LYS A 139 15.47 -1.11 -9.20
C LYS A 139 15.65 -2.55 -9.65
N ILE A 140 15.95 -2.69 -10.93
CA ILE A 140 16.22 -3.97 -11.57
C ILE A 140 17.73 -4.10 -11.68
N PHE A 141 18.29 -5.14 -11.08
CA PHE A 141 19.68 -5.52 -11.23
C PHE A 141 19.81 -6.84 -11.95
N GLY A 142 20.95 -7.05 -12.58
CA GLY A 142 21.25 -8.32 -13.16
C GLY A 142 21.96 -9.26 -12.21
N SER A 143 21.66 -10.54 -12.30
CA SER A 143 22.55 -11.55 -11.74
C SER A 143 23.71 -11.76 -12.68
N ILE A 144 24.91 -11.63 -12.17
CA ILE A 144 26.14 -12.06 -12.83
C ILE A 144 26.24 -13.56 -12.57
N ASP A 145 25.94 -14.38 -13.55
CA ASP A 145 26.29 -15.78 -13.47
C ASP A 145 27.81 -15.96 -13.51
N GLU A 146 28.30 -16.87 -12.69
CA GLU A 146 29.69 -17.07 -12.37
C GLU A 146 30.59 -17.13 -13.61
N ALA A 147 31.47 -16.11 -13.72
CA ALA A 147 32.82 -16.03 -14.34
C ALA A 147 33.04 -16.52 -15.80
N PRO A 148 33.99 -15.92 -16.53
CA PRO A 148 34.97 -14.87 -16.24
C PRO A 148 34.76 -13.53 -16.95
N ALA A 149 33.60 -13.27 -17.51
CA ALA A 149 33.23 -11.95 -18.02
C ALA A 149 31.95 -11.52 -17.33
N GLN A 150 32.03 -10.43 -16.59
CA GLN A 150 30.92 -9.74 -15.93
C GLN A 150 29.86 -9.31 -16.94
N ARG A 151 29.04 -10.26 -17.40
CA ARG A 151 27.99 -10.05 -18.40
C ARG A 151 26.66 -10.39 -17.77
N PHE A 152 25.75 -9.45 -17.82
CA PHE A 152 24.40 -9.63 -17.38
C PHE A 152 23.49 -9.99 -18.55
N TYR A 153 22.78 -11.09 -18.46
CA TYR A 153 21.85 -11.60 -19.48
C TYR A 153 20.42 -11.51 -18.96
N PHE A 154 19.51 -11.08 -19.82
CA PHE A 154 18.09 -11.05 -19.53
C PHE A 154 17.25 -11.21 -20.80
N TYR A 155 15.98 -11.58 -20.62
CA TYR A 155 15.01 -11.65 -21.70
C TYR A 155 14.04 -10.47 -21.61
N LEU A 156 13.74 -9.85 -22.75
CA LEU A 156 12.77 -8.77 -22.87
C LEU A 156 11.94 -9.01 -24.13
N ALA A 157 10.61 -9.12 -23.97
CA ALA A 157 9.67 -9.40 -25.06
C ALA A 157 10.01 -10.64 -25.91
N GLY A 158 10.77 -11.60 -25.36
CA GLY A 158 11.19 -12.84 -26.05
C GLY A 158 12.53 -12.73 -26.79
N ASP A 159 13.15 -11.56 -26.78
CA ASP A 159 14.49 -11.34 -27.29
C ASP A 159 15.52 -11.39 -26.13
N HIS A 160 16.73 -11.88 -26.47
CA HIS A 160 17.80 -12.11 -25.52
C HIS A 160 18.80 -10.95 -25.57
N TYR A 161 19.01 -10.33 -24.42
CA TYR A 161 19.90 -9.20 -24.26
C TYR A 161 21.05 -9.53 -23.33
N TYR A 162 22.19 -8.87 -23.53
CA TYR A 162 23.20 -8.78 -22.50
C TYR A 162 23.72 -7.35 -22.34
N TYR A 163 24.08 -7.04 -21.12
CA TYR A 163 24.71 -5.78 -20.74
C TYR A 163 26.21 -6.00 -20.54
N ASN A 164 27.04 -5.20 -21.22
CA ASN A 164 28.49 -5.28 -21.16
C ASN A 164 29.07 -4.21 -20.23
N GLY A 165 28.80 -4.32 -18.94
CA GLY A 165 29.24 -3.38 -17.92
C GLY A 165 29.11 -3.96 -16.51
N ASN A 166 29.68 -3.25 -15.54
CA ASN A 166 29.74 -3.74 -14.16
C ASN A 166 28.47 -3.46 -13.36
N ASN A 167 27.64 -2.50 -13.77
CA ASN A 167 26.47 -2.06 -13.00
C ASN A 167 25.28 -1.83 -13.96
N PHE A 168 24.52 -2.87 -14.23
CA PHE A 168 23.23 -2.70 -14.89
C PHE A 168 22.24 -2.15 -13.85
N SER A 169 21.63 -1.02 -14.17
CA SER A 169 20.55 -0.45 -13.35
C SER A 169 19.40 -0.03 -14.25
N GLY A 170 18.42 -0.90 -14.37
CA GLY A 170 17.10 -0.56 -14.89
C GLY A 170 16.16 -0.19 -13.74
N SER A 171 15.01 0.38 -14.08
CA SER A 171 13.93 0.58 -13.10
C SER A 171 12.60 0.06 -13.64
N ALA A 172 11.78 -0.45 -12.70
CA ALA A 172 10.40 -0.78 -12.95
C ALA A 172 9.54 0.03 -11.99
N LYS A 173 8.61 0.80 -12.53
CA LYS A 173 7.69 1.62 -11.78
C LYS A 173 6.27 1.13 -11.98
N ILE A 174 5.54 0.88 -10.88
CA ILE A 174 4.12 0.56 -10.92
C ILE A 174 3.36 1.72 -10.28
N ASP A 175 2.55 2.40 -11.06
CA ASP A 175 1.67 3.47 -10.61
C ASP A 175 0.21 3.00 -10.63
N TRP A 176 -0.48 3.16 -9.50
CA TRP A 176 -1.89 2.86 -9.39
C TRP A 176 -2.66 4.01 -8.74
N LYS A 177 -3.35 4.79 -9.56
CA LYS A 177 -4.32 5.79 -9.11
C LYS A 177 -5.70 5.15 -9.13
N TYR A 178 -6.31 4.98 -7.98
CA TYR A 178 -7.56 4.27 -7.85
C TYR A 178 -8.62 5.08 -7.10
N TYR A 179 -9.85 4.83 -7.45
CA TYR A 179 -11.02 5.27 -6.69
C TYR A 179 -12.17 4.30 -6.97
N GLY A 180 -13.04 4.12 -5.99
CA GLY A 180 -14.19 3.25 -6.16
C GLY A 180 -14.89 2.88 -4.87
N PRO A 181 -15.98 2.13 -4.98
CA PRO A 181 -16.69 1.62 -3.83
C PRO A 181 -15.82 0.63 -3.04
N TYR A 182 -15.98 0.69 -1.73
CA TYR A 182 -15.33 -0.19 -0.77
C TYR A 182 -16.37 -1.08 -0.12
N LEU A 183 -16.03 -2.35 0.07
CA LEU A 183 -16.78 -3.29 0.89
C LEU A 183 -15.80 -4.03 1.80
N GLY A 184 -16.13 -4.09 3.08
CA GLY A 184 -15.29 -4.73 4.06
C GLY A 184 -16.03 -5.17 5.30
N SER A 185 -15.29 -5.76 6.19
CA SER A 185 -15.75 -6.18 7.51
C SER A 185 -14.69 -5.85 8.55
N GLY A 186 -15.12 -5.58 9.76
CA GLY A 186 -14.19 -5.25 10.84
C GLY A 186 -14.70 -5.67 12.21
N PHE A 187 -13.79 -5.60 13.14
CA PHE A 187 -14.05 -5.85 14.56
C PHE A 187 -13.49 -4.71 15.39
N ASP A 188 -14.28 -4.25 16.37
CA ASP A 188 -13.87 -3.31 17.40
C ASP A 188 -13.86 -4.03 18.74
N PHE A 189 -12.70 -4.15 19.36
CA PHE A 189 -12.53 -4.78 20.67
C PHE A 189 -12.36 -3.68 21.72
N ASP A 190 -13.39 -3.45 22.52
CA ASP A 190 -13.31 -2.50 23.62
C ASP A 190 -12.32 -3.03 24.68
N ILE A 191 -11.35 -2.19 25.07
CA ILE A 191 -10.29 -2.53 26.00
C ILE A 191 -10.60 -1.91 27.38
N PHE A 192 -10.63 -0.61 27.49
CA PHE A 192 -10.96 0.13 28.71
C PHE A 192 -11.22 1.62 28.42
N CYS A 193 -12.04 2.27 29.22
CA CYS A 193 -12.25 3.74 29.24
C CYS A 193 -12.42 4.39 27.87
N GLY A 194 -13.21 3.80 26.96
CA GLY A 194 -13.43 4.33 25.62
C GLY A 194 -12.35 3.93 24.60
N PHE A 195 -11.25 3.27 25.01
CA PHE A 195 -10.27 2.71 24.12
C PHE A 195 -10.72 1.39 23.52
N SER A 196 -10.56 1.26 22.23
CA SER A 196 -10.79 0.01 21.50
C SER A 196 -9.64 -0.29 20.55
N PHE A 197 -9.41 -1.57 20.32
CA PHE A 197 -8.56 -2.05 19.23
C PHE A 197 -9.46 -2.43 18.06
N PHE A 198 -9.09 -2.02 16.84
CA PHE A 198 -9.85 -2.37 15.66
C PHE A 198 -9.02 -3.14 14.64
N ILE A 199 -9.71 -4.02 13.91
CA ILE A 199 -9.20 -4.70 12.72
C ILE A 199 -10.24 -4.54 11.63
N ASP A 200 -9.83 -4.04 10.46
CA ASP A 200 -10.63 -3.91 9.25
C ASP A 200 -10.00 -4.68 8.10
N ALA A 201 -10.80 -5.43 7.36
CA ALA A 201 -10.39 -6.06 6.11
C ALA A 201 -11.47 -5.84 5.06
N GLY A 202 -11.05 -5.53 3.83
CA GLY A 202 -11.98 -5.31 2.74
C GLY A 202 -11.29 -5.09 1.41
N VAL A 203 -12.09 -4.74 0.41
CA VAL A 203 -11.63 -4.52 -0.96
C VAL A 203 -12.24 -3.24 -1.52
N VAL A 204 -11.43 -2.51 -2.28
CA VAL A 204 -11.88 -1.41 -3.13
C VAL A 204 -12.07 -1.95 -4.54
N PHE A 205 -13.23 -1.75 -5.13
CA PHE A 205 -13.50 -2.07 -6.52
C PHE A 205 -13.03 -0.91 -7.37
N THR A 206 -11.82 -1.03 -7.91
CA THR A 206 -11.17 0.07 -8.62
C THR A 206 -11.68 0.19 -10.05
N ASN A 207 -11.76 1.42 -10.53
CA ASN A 207 -12.16 1.70 -11.90
C ASN A 207 -10.98 1.85 -12.86
N ARG A 208 -9.74 1.88 -12.34
CA ARG A 208 -8.52 2.03 -13.11
C ARG A 208 -7.53 0.93 -12.75
N PRO A 209 -6.94 0.27 -13.74
CA PRO A 209 -5.87 -0.67 -13.50
C PRO A 209 -4.59 0.03 -13.08
N ALA A 210 -3.71 -0.72 -12.42
CA ALA A 210 -2.32 -0.32 -12.25
C ALA A 210 -1.61 -0.25 -13.59
N ARG A 211 -0.59 0.59 -13.67
CA ARG A 211 0.27 0.73 -14.86
C ARG A 211 1.72 0.52 -14.47
N MET A 212 2.40 -0.28 -15.27
CA MET A 212 3.83 -0.52 -15.18
C MET A 212 4.55 0.24 -16.28
N VAL A 213 5.66 0.86 -15.91
CA VAL A 213 6.61 1.52 -16.80
C VAL A 213 7.99 0.93 -16.52
N LEU A 214 8.72 0.60 -17.58
CA LEU A 214 10.07 0.05 -17.51
C LEU A 214 11.06 1.07 -18.08
N GLU A 215 12.12 1.34 -17.35
CA GLU A 215 13.24 2.14 -17.82
C GLU A 215 14.48 1.27 -17.88
N ILE A 216 14.98 1.05 -19.10
CA ILE A 216 16.17 0.24 -19.36
C ILE A 216 17.22 1.15 -20.02
N PRO A 217 18.46 1.21 -19.48
CA PRO A 217 19.52 2.03 -20.07
C PRO A 217 19.89 1.51 -21.45
N HIS A 218 20.04 2.41 -22.41
CA HIS A 218 20.41 2.08 -23.80
C HIS A 218 21.89 1.76 -23.98
N GLU A 219 22.73 2.25 -23.07
CA GLU A 219 24.18 2.13 -23.20
C GLU A 219 24.66 0.72 -22.88
N GLN A 220 25.66 0.24 -23.59
CA GLN A 220 26.32 -1.05 -23.38
C GLN A 220 25.41 -2.30 -23.49
N LEU A 221 24.26 -2.16 -24.16
CA LEU A 221 23.36 -3.28 -24.42
C LEU A 221 23.61 -3.91 -25.78
N TYR A 222 23.55 -5.24 -25.81
CA TYR A 222 23.66 -6.07 -26.99
C TYR A 222 22.46 -7.00 -27.09
N ILE A 223 22.02 -7.24 -28.31
CA ILE A 223 20.94 -8.18 -28.63
C ILE A 223 21.47 -9.40 -29.37
N TYR A 224 20.95 -10.58 -29.05
CA TYR A 224 21.27 -11.80 -29.77
C TYR A 224 20.45 -11.90 -31.03
N ASN A 225 21.14 -11.88 -32.18
CA ASN A 225 20.52 -12.12 -33.47
C ASN A 225 20.48 -13.65 -33.75
N LYS A 226 19.27 -14.21 -33.82
CA LYS A 226 19.03 -15.64 -34.05
C LYS A 226 19.43 -16.09 -35.46
N GLU A 227 19.36 -15.20 -36.45
CA GLU A 227 19.69 -15.52 -37.85
C GLU A 227 21.20 -15.66 -38.08
N THR A 228 21.97 -14.74 -37.48
CA THR A 228 23.43 -14.74 -37.59
C THR A 228 24.13 -15.47 -36.46
N SER A 229 23.38 -15.95 -35.47
CA SER A 229 23.90 -16.58 -34.23
C SER A 229 24.98 -15.73 -33.56
N SER A 230 24.83 -14.42 -33.59
CA SER A 230 25.82 -13.47 -33.08
C SER A 230 25.20 -12.35 -32.25
N TRP A 231 26.01 -11.79 -31.38
CA TRP A 231 25.63 -10.61 -30.59
C TRP A 231 25.97 -9.34 -31.35
N GLY A 232 25.03 -8.43 -31.43
CA GLY A 232 25.20 -7.09 -32.02
C GLY A 232 24.75 -5.98 -31.09
N PRO A 233 25.26 -4.74 -31.28
CA PRO A 233 24.81 -3.59 -30.51
C PRO A 233 23.33 -3.35 -30.74
N VAL A 234 22.61 -3.02 -29.66
CA VAL A 234 21.17 -2.70 -29.70
C VAL A 234 20.98 -1.33 -30.35
N THR A 235 20.03 -1.24 -31.25
CA THR A 235 19.54 0.08 -31.71
C THR A 235 18.49 0.59 -30.74
N ILE A 236 18.46 1.92 -30.50
CA ILE A 236 17.47 2.56 -29.62
C ILE A 236 16.05 2.15 -30.01
N ALA A 237 15.74 2.18 -31.31
CA ALA A 237 14.41 1.82 -31.81
C ALA A 237 14.03 0.33 -31.55
N ALA A 238 14.99 -0.59 -31.55
CA ALA A 238 14.72 -2.00 -31.24
C ALA A 238 14.44 -2.18 -29.74
N LEU A 239 15.24 -1.54 -28.88
CA LEU A 239 15.03 -1.62 -27.43
C LEU A 239 13.68 -0.98 -27.03
N ASP A 240 13.38 0.21 -27.56
CA ASP A 240 12.11 0.90 -27.24
C ASP A 240 10.89 0.06 -27.66
N ARG A 241 10.97 -0.62 -28.80
CA ARG A 241 9.92 -1.54 -29.26
C ARG A 241 9.72 -2.69 -28.27
N ASP A 242 10.81 -3.29 -27.80
CA ASP A 242 10.74 -4.46 -26.94
C ASP A 242 10.38 -4.09 -25.49
N VAL A 243 10.83 -2.93 -25.00
CA VAL A 243 10.35 -2.31 -23.75
C VAL A 243 8.84 -2.07 -23.84
N ALA A 244 8.36 -1.44 -24.90
CA ALA A 244 6.94 -1.17 -25.09
C ALA A 244 6.12 -2.46 -25.19
N ALA A 245 6.64 -3.51 -25.80
CA ALA A 245 5.98 -4.83 -25.86
C ALA A 245 5.91 -5.48 -24.47
N ALA A 246 6.98 -5.42 -23.68
CA ALA A 246 7.02 -5.94 -22.32
C ALA A 246 6.07 -5.17 -21.40
N GLU A 247 6.06 -3.83 -21.48
CA GLU A 247 5.11 -2.97 -20.76
C GLU A 247 3.67 -3.29 -21.14
N HIS A 248 3.39 -3.46 -22.43
CA HIS A 248 2.05 -3.81 -22.91
C HIS A 248 1.57 -5.13 -22.31
N ASP A 249 2.42 -6.16 -22.29
CA ASP A 249 2.08 -7.47 -21.74
C ASP A 249 1.89 -7.43 -20.23
N ALA A 250 2.75 -6.72 -19.51
CA ALA A 250 2.61 -6.49 -18.08
C ALA A 250 1.31 -5.73 -17.76
N ASN A 251 1.05 -4.62 -18.48
CA ASN A 251 -0.14 -3.81 -18.30
C ASN A 251 -1.43 -4.56 -18.66
N ARG A 252 -1.39 -5.47 -19.63
CA ARG A 252 -2.52 -6.36 -19.94
C ARG A 252 -2.84 -7.29 -18.76
N LYS A 253 -1.82 -7.88 -18.11
CA LYS A 253 -2.00 -8.70 -16.91
C LYS A 253 -2.50 -7.88 -15.73
N LEU A 254 -1.99 -6.65 -15.55
CA LEU A 254 -2.42 -5.73 -14.50
C LEU A 254 -3.84 -5.19 -14.72
N SER A 255 -4.33 -5.16 -15.97
CA SER A 255 -5.68 -4.68 -16.28
C SER A 255 -6.80 -5.51 -15.67
N ASP A 256 -6.51 -6.78 -15.35
CA ASP A 256 -7.45 -7.67 -14.68
C ASP A 256 -7.51 -7.43 -13.16
N TRP A 257 -6.54 -6.71 -12.60
CA TRP A 257 -6.50 -6.37 -11.17
C TRP A 257 -7.38 -5.16 -10.90
N ARG A 258 -8.65 -5.43 -10.61
CA ARG A 258 -9.66 -4.41 -10.28
C ARG A 258 -10.02 -4.37 -8.80
N LEU A 259 -9.40 -5.23 -8.00
CA LEU A 259 -9.62 -5.32 -6.57
C LEU A 259 -8.38 -4.86 -5.82
N TYR A 260 -8.51 -3.77 -5.07
CA TYR A 260 -7.45 -3.29 -4.21
C TYR A 260 -7.73 -3.75 -2.77
N PRO A 261 -6.96 -4.71 -2.22
CA PRO A 261 -7.17 -5.20 -0.87
C PRO A 261 -6.72 -4.16 0.15
N MET A 262 -7.48 -4.02 1.22
CA MET A 262 -7.17 -3.13 2.34
C MET A 262 -7.30 -3.90 3.64
N VAL A 263 -6.21 -3.92 4.43
CA VAL A 263 -6.22 -4.43 5.80
C VAL A 263 -5.69 -3.33 6.70
N LYS A 264 -6.46 -2.99 7.73
CA LYS A 264 -6.13 -1.95 8.71
C LYS A 264 -6.24 -2.52 10.11
N LEU A 265 -5.34 -2.11 10.98
CA LEU A 265 -5.40 -2.43 12.39
C LEU A 265 -4.90 -1.23 13.20
N GLY A 266 -5.44 -1.05 14.39
CA GLY A 266 -5.04 0.09 15.21
C GLY A 266 -5.91 0.27 16.45
N PHE A 267 -5.80 1.45 17.02
CA PHE A 267 -6.54 1.83 18.21
C PHE A 267 -7.48 2.99 17.91
N ALA A 268 -8.63 2.95 18.51
CA ALA A 268 -9.60 4.02 18.47
C ALA A 268 -9.96 4.45 19.89
N TYR A 269 -10.38 5.69 19.99
CA TYR A 269 -10.87 6.26 21.22
C TYR A 269 -12.26 6.87 20.97
N ARG A 270 -13.23 6.49 21.81
CA ARG A 270 -14.60 6.97 21.78
C ARG A 270 -14.80 8.01 22.85
N PHE A 271 -15.31 9.18 22.44
CA PHE A 271 -15.57 10.31 23.31
C PHE A 271 -16.94 10.23 23.94
#